data_47c051a0218e6a1d6e31ea409357eaa1
#
_entry.id   47c051a0218e6a1d6e31ea409357eaa1
#
_cell.length_a   1.000
_cell.length_b   1.000
_cell.length_c   1.000
_cell.angle_alpha   90.00
_cell.angle_beta   90.00
_cell.angle_gamma   90.00
#
_symmetry.space_group_name_H-M   'P 1'
#
loop_
_entity.id
_entity.type
_entity.pdbx_description
1 polymer ?
#
loop_
_entity_poly.entity_id
_entity_poly.type
_entity_poly.pdbx_seq_one_letter_code
_entity_poly.pdbx_strand_id
1 'polypeptide(L)'
;MLASARAARTRLDAPAPDLVPADADAAYAIQHETLWLADARIGGWKVGAKSPVAAVQGAPLPAAGIHASGARLTRSEYVPAGLELEIAFRFARRFEPSNEPYSDAEVLAGIDGIAAAVEIVASRYTGWPEIDRLAQLADLQNHGALIVGEFTRYRTDFPFVAPALQLHFEGRDVLHNAPSNPAGDPRRLLPWLVNHCTRKLRIAVTPEWVITTGSYTGMFFPETAGELSGHIDGLAPVNLVLR
;
A
#
# COMPACT_ATOMS: atom_id res chain seq x y z
N MET A 1 -13.21 -15.30 8.23
CA MET A 1 -12.02 -16.05 7.76
C MET A 1 -10.79 -15.15 7.66
N LEU A 2 -10.75 -14.12 6.82
CA LEU A 2 -9.56 -13.27 6.63
C LEU A 2 -9.08 -12.59 7.92
N ALA A 3 -9.99 -12.04 8.74
CA ALA A 3 -9.63 -11.44 10.03
C ALA A 3 -8.94 -12.45 10.96
N SER A 4 -9.49 -13.66 11.08
CA SER A 4 -8.89 -14.73 11.90
C SER A 4 -7.53 -15.19 11.36
N ALA A 5 -7.40 -15.34 10.03
CA ALA A 5 -6.14 -15.71 9.39
C ALA A 5 -5.04 -14.65 9.62
N ARG A 6 -5.40 -13.36 9.53
CA ARG A 6 -4.49 -12.24 9.84
C ARG A 6 -4.06 -12.26 11.31
N ALA A 7 -5.00 -12.40 12.23
CA ALA A 7 -4.71 -12.43 13.66
C ALA A 7 -3.84 -13.64 14.06
N ALA A 8 -4.14 -14.82 13.50
CA ALA A 8 -3.41 -16.05 13.77
C ALA A 8 -2.13 -16.20 12.93
N ARG A 9 -1.87 -15.28 11.97
CA ARG A 9 -0.76 -15.37 11.01
C ARG A 9 -0.74 -16.72 10.27
N THR A 10 -1.93 -17.23 9.94
CA THR A 10 -2.11 -18.47 9.19
C THR A 10 -2.53 -18.16 7.75
N ARG A 11 -2.36 -19.13 6.87
CA ARG A 11 -2.79 -19.03 5.49
C ARG A 11 -4.00 -19.91 5.23
N LEU A 12 -4.80 -19.51 4.29
CA LEU A 12 -6.02 -20.17 3.85
C LEU A 12 -5.78 -20.80 2.48
N ASP A 13 -6.49 -21.84 2.17
CA ASP A 13 -6.63 -22.31 0.79
C ASP A 13 -7.40 -21.27 -0.04
N ALA A 14 -7.37 -21.43 -1.37
CA ALA A 14 -8.18 -20.60 -2.24
C ALA A 14 -9.65 -20.63 -1.82
N PRO A 15 -10.37 -19.50 -1.83
CA PRO A 15 -11.77 -19.49 -1.44
C PRO A 15 -12.59 -20.35 -2.40
N ALA A 16 -13.59 -21.03 -1.87
CA ALA A 16 -14.58 -21.71 -2.70
C ALA A 16 -15.26 -20.70 -3.63
N PRO A 17 -15.72 -21.08 -4.83
CA PRO A 17 -16.26 -20.16 -5.83
C PRO A 17 -17.40 -19.26 -5.32
N ASP A 18 -18.22 -19.76 -4.41
CA ASP A 18 -19.33 -19.04 -3.78
C ASP A 18 -18.88 -18.04 -2.70
N LEU A 19 -17.62 -18.12 -2.27
CA LEU A 19 -16.98 -17.19 -1.32
C LEU A 19 -16.11 -16.11 -2.01
N VAL A 20 -15.91 -16.22 -3.31
CA VAL A 20 -15.23 -15.17 -4.08
C VAL A 20 -16.15 -13.96 -4.18
N PRO A 21 -15.69 -12.73 -3.88
CA PRO A 21 -16.51 -11.54 -4.05
C PRO A 21 -17.03 -11.41 -5.48
N ALA A 22 -18.31 -11.06 -5.64
CA ALA A 22 -18.92 -10.94 -6.96
C ALA A 22 -18.38 -9.74 -7.77
N ASP A 23 -17.93 -8.70 -7.07
CA ASP A 23 -17.42 -7.45 -7.65
C ASP A 23 -16.48 -6.73 -6.67
N ALA A 24 -15.96 -5.58 -7.09
CA ALA A 24 -15.06 -4.78 -6.27
C ALA A 24 -15.76 -4.22 -5.02
N ASP A 25 -17.05 -3.94 -5.07
CA ASP A 25 -17.80 -3.40 -3.94
C ASP A 25 -17.96 -4.45 -2.84
N ALA A 26 -18.23 -5.68 -3.22
CA ALA A 26 -18.23 -6.81 -2.29
C ALA A 26 -16.84 -7.04 -1.68
N ALA A 27 -15.76 -6.92 -2.48
CA ALA A 27 -14.40 -7.03 -1.96
C ALA A 27 -14.07 -5.90 -0.97
N TYR A 28 -14.48 -4.65 -1.24
CA TYR A 28 -14.32 -3.53 -0.30
C TYR A 28 -15.12 -3.72 0.99
N ALA A 29 -16.34 -4.26 0.91
CA ALA A 29 -17.12 -4.59 2.10
C ALA A 29 -16.38 -5.61 2.99
N ILE A 30 -15.77 -6.63 2.38
CA ILE A 30 -14.97 -7.63 3.11
C ILE A 30 -13.72 -7.00 3.74
N GLN A 31 -13.04 -6.05 3.08
CA GLN A 31 -11.94 -5.30 3.68
C GLN A 31 -12.36 -4.60 4.98
N HIS A 32 -13.49 -3.87 4.94
CA HIS A 32 -14.02 -3.17 6.10
C HIS A 32 -14.41 -4.12 7.23
N GLU A 33 -15.13 -5.20 6.90
CA GLU A 33 -15.51 -6.22 7.87
C GLU A 33 -14.27 -6.89 8.49
N THR A 34 -13.22 -7.11 7.70
CA THR A 34 -11.95 -7.68 8.20
C THR A 34 -11.31 -6.78 9.25
N LEU A 35 -11.28 -5.45 9.01
CA LEU A 35 -10.73 -4.50 9.97
C LEU A 35 -11.63 -4.37 11.21
N TRP A 36 -12.94 -4.32 11.03
CA TRP A 36 -13.89 -4.24 12.13
C TRP A 36 -13.80 -5.45 13.07
N LEU A 37 -13.77 -6.67 12.52
CA LEU A 37 -13.61 -7.91 13.28
C LEU A 37 -12.26 -8.00 14.00
N ALA A 38 -11.23 -7.33 13.48
CA ALA A 38 -9.91 -7.26 14.09
C ALA A 38 -9.76 -6.10 15.08
N ASP A 39 -10.79 -5.30 15.29
CA ASP A 39 -10.72 -4.02 16.05
C ASP A 39 -9.55 -3.14 15.57
N ALA A 40 -9.30 -3.15 14.26
CA ALA A 40 -8.15 -2.51 13.67
C ALA A 40 -8.46 -1.08 13.20
N ARG A 41 -7.74 -0.12 13.75
CA ARG A 41 -7.81 1.27 13.30
C ARG A 41 -7.09 1.43 11.96
N ILE A 42 -7.67 2.21 11.05
CA ILE A 42 -7.02 2.58 9.78
C ILE A 42 -5.91 3.61 10.08
N GLY A 43 -4.70 3.31 9.65
CA GLY A 43 -3.53 4.19 9.72
C GLY A 43 -3.14 4.77 8.36
N GLY A 44 -3.72 4.29 7.29
CA GLY A 44 -3.41 4.72 5.94
C GLY A 44 -4.15 3.93 4.87
N TRP A 45 -3.73 4.13 3.62
CA TRP A 45 -4.26 3.41 2.47
C TRP A 45 -3.15 3.10 1.47
N LYS A 46 -3.27 1.97 0.79
CA LYS A 46 -2.55 1.72 -0.46
C LYS A 46 -3.52 1.90 -1.63
N VAL A 47 -3.06 2.55 -2.67
CA VAL A 47 -3.82 2.74 -3.91
C VAL A 47 -2.94 2.43 -5.11
N GLY A 48 -3.51 1.88 -6.15
CA GLY A 48 -2.75 1.52 -7.34
C GLY A 48 -3.63 1.36 -8.57
N ALA A 49 -2.98 1.35 -9.72
CA ALA A 49 -3.60 1.00 -11.00
C ALA A 49 -2.57 0.26 -11.86
N LYS A 50 -3.04 -0.70 -12.67
CA LYS A 50 -2.16 -1.53 -13.51
C LYS A 50 -1.60 -0.80 -14.74
N SER A 51 -2.16 0.35 -15.08
CA SER A 51 -1.70 1.24 -16.15
C SER A 51 -2.26 2.64 -15.90
N PRO A 52 -1.78 3.68 -16.63
CA PRO A 52 -2.27 5.04 -16.49
C PRO A 52 -3.77 5.20 -16.78
N VAL A 53 -4.37 4.28 -17.53
CA VAL A 53 -5.79 4.31 -17.89
C VAL A 53 -6.63 3.23 -17.19
N ALA A 54 -6.01 2.35 -16.42
CA ALA A 54 -6.72 1.30 -15.71
C ALA A 54 -7.50 1.86 -14.52
N ALA A 55 -8.53 1.11 -14.12
CA ALA A 55 -9.29 1.40 -12.91
C ALA A 55 -8.37 1.39 -11.68
N VAL A 56 -8.58 2.37 -10.81
CA VAL A 56 -7.88 2.48 -9.52
C VAL A 56 -8.52 1.53 -8.53
N GLN A 57 -7.69 0.88 -7.75
CA GLN A 57 -8.07 0.04 -6.61
C GLN A 57 -7.27 0.45 -5.39
N GLY A 58 -7.79 0.16 -4.22
CA GLY A 58 -7.10 0.46 -2.97
C GLY A 58 -7.49 -0.48 -1.84
N ALA A 59 -6.76 -0.39 -0.76
CA ALA A 59 -7.07 -1.09 0.47
C ALA A 59 -6.64 -0.27 1.69
N PRO A 60 -7.41 -0.31 2.79
CA PRO A 60 -7.01 0.33 4.04
C PRO A 60 -5.83 -0.42 4.66
N LEU A 61 -4.92 0.34 5.27
CA LEU A 61 -3.76 -0.16 5.99
C LEU A 61 -4.04 -0.13 7.50
N PRO A 62 -4.01 -1.28 8.20
CA PRO A 62 -4.11 -1.30 9.65
C PRO A 62 -2.97 -0.48 10.28
N ALA A 63 -3.29 0.40 11.22
CA ALA A 63 -2.30 1.28 11.85
C ALA A 63 -1.16 0.49 12.53
N ALA A 64 -1.46 -0.66 13.11
CA ALA A 64 -0.48 -1.54 13.74
C ALA A 64 0.53 -2.17 12.75
N GLY A 65 0.21 -2.15 11.44
CA GLY A 65 1.10 -2.64 10.36
C GLY A 65 1.94 -1.55 9.71
N ILE A 66 1.88 -0.30 10.19
CA ILE A 66 2.68 0.82 9.67
C ILE A 66 3.82 1.09 10.65
N HIS A 67 5.05 1.00 10.16
CA HIS A 67 6.28 1.12 10.96
C HIS A 67 7.16 2.24 10.43
N ALA A 68 7.96 2.85 11.30
CA ALA A 68 9.01 3.77 10.89
C ALA A 68 10.19 3.03 10.24
N SER A 69 10.97 3.74 9.43
CA SER A 69 12.24 3.25 8.89
C SER A 69 13.14 2.71 9.99
N GLY A 70 13.85 1.62 9.69
CA GLY A 70 14.67 0.87 10.65
C GLY A 70 13.90 -0.22 11.40
N ALA A 71 12.64 -0.48 11.05
CA ALA A 71 11.85 -1.55 11.64
C ALA A 71 12.53 -2.92 11.50
N ARG A 72 12.34 -3.77 12.50
CA ARG A 72 12.87 -5.14 12.54
C ARG A 72 11.70 -6.10 12.65
N LEU A 73 11.41 -6.82 11.57
CA LEU A 73 10.24 -7.68 11.43
C LEU A 73 10.64 -9.14 11.21
N THR A 74 9.80 -10.06 11.65
CA THR A 74 10.03 -11.50 11.48
C THR A 74 9.54 -11.92 10.10
N ARG A 75 10.44 -12.34 9.22
CA ARG A 75 10.14 -12.70 7.82
C ARG A 75 9.03 -13.75 7.70
N SER A 76 9.03 -14.76 8.57
CA SER A 76 8.03 -15.84 8.55
C SER A 76 6.60 -15.38 8.85
N GLU A 77 6.41 -14.16 9.35
CA GLU A 77 5.08 -13.57 9.56
C GLU A 77 4.48 -12.99 8.27
N TYR A 78 5.31 -12.82 7.23
CA TYR A 78 4.95 -12.19 5.96
C TYR A 78 5.26 -13.14 4.80
N VAL A 79 4.33 -13.97 4.41
CA VAL A 79 4.52 -14.94 3.32
C VAL A 79 3.67 -14.51 2.12
N PRO A 80 4.30 -14.36 0.93
CA PRO A 80 5.66 -14.70 0.53
C PRO A 80 6.74 -13.63 0.81
N ALA A 81 6.44 -12.53 1.46
CA ALA A 81 7.35 -11.42 1.76
C ALA A 81 7.89 -10.71 0.50
N GLY A 82 7.00 -10.31 -0.40
CA GLY A 82 7.36 -9.45 -1.54
C GLY A 82 7.65 -8.03 -1.05
N LEU A 83 8.83 -7.49 -1.38
CA LEU A 83 9.26 -6.15 -0.98
C LEU A 83 9.17 -5.20 -2.17
N GLU A 84 8.50 -4.08 -1.98
CA GLU A 84 8.26 -3.06 -3.01
C GLU A 84 8.66 -1.68 -2.50
N LEU A 85 9.45 -0.94 -3.30
CA LEU A 85 9.78 0.45 -2.99
C LEU A 85 8.74 1.38 -3.63
N GLU A 86 8.15 2.25 -2.83
CA GLU A 86 7.04 3.12 -3.17
C GLU A 86 7.29 4.56 -2.73
N ILE A 87 6.46 5.50 -3.23
CA ILE A 87 6.32 6.84 -2.67
C ILE A 87 5.04 6.87 -1.83
N ALA A 88 5.19 7.28 -0.58
CA ALA A 88 4.09 7.57 0.32
C ALA A 88 3.76 9.07 0.32
N PHE A 89 2.48 9.39 0.49
CA PHE A 89 1.95 10.74 0.60
C PHE A 89 1.25 10.92 1.94
N ARG A 90 1.17 12.17 2.40
CA ARG A 90 0.25 12.60 3.46
C ARG A 90 -0.35 13.96 3.10
N PHE A 91 -1.52 14.22 3.67
CA PHE A 91 -2.22 15.50 3.47
C PHE A 91 -2.01 16.44 4.66
N ALA A 92 -2.03 17.76 4.39
CA ALA A 92 -2.04 18.79 5.43
C ALA A 92 -3.40 18.96 6.09
N ARG A 93 -4.48 18.52 5.44
CA ARG A 93 -5.84 18.76 5.87
C ARG A 93 -6.66 17.45 5.91
N ARG A 94 -7.73 17.52 6.66
CA ARG A 94 -8.77 16.51 6.68
C ARG A 94 -9.75 16.73 5.51
N PHE A 95 -10.19 15.65 4.88
CA PHE A 95 -11.28 15.62 3.92
C PHE A 95 -12.47 14.91 4.56
N GLU A 96 -13.53 15.64 4.78
CA GLU A 96 -14.75 15.13 5.45
C GLU A 96 -15.64 14.33 4.50
N PRO A 97 -16.44 13.41 5.00
CA PRO A 97 -17.50 12.78 4.22
C PRO A 97 -18.36 13.82 3.51
N SER A 98 -18.54 13.65 2.20
CA SER A 98 -19.24 14.62 1.35
C SER A 98 -20.20 13.90 0.39
N ASN A 99 -21.26 14.56 -0.03
CA ASN A 99 -22.12 14.11 -1.12
C ASN A 99 -21.53 14.50 -2.48
N GLU A 100 -20.84 15.65 -2.53
CA GLU A 100 -20.14 16.13 -3.72
C GLU A 100 -18.71 15.61 -3.77
N PRO A 101 -18.16 15.32 -4.96
CA PRO A 101 -16.78 14.91 -5.08
C PRO A 101 -15.83 16.08 -4.81
N TYR A 102 -14.74 15.79 -4.12
CA TYR A 102 -13.59 16.68 -4.13
C TYR A 102 -12.95 16.66 -5.52
N SER A 103 -12.64 17.83 -6.06
CA SER A 103 -11.95 17.97 -7.33
C SER A 103 -10.48 17.54 -7.22
N ASP A 104 -9.88 17.15 -8.34
CA ASP A 104 -8.47 16.78 -8.39
C ASP A 104 -7.58 17.93 -7.86
N ALA A 105 -7.90 19.16 -8.24
CA ALA A 105 -7.14 20.33 -7.80
C ALA A 105 -7.20 20.52 -6.28
N GLU A 106 -8.37 20.35 -5.65
CA GLU A 106 -8.52 20.44 -4.19
C GLU A 106 -7.74 19.36 -3.46
N VAL A 107 -7.75 18.12 -3.98
CA VAL A 107 -7.01 17.02 -3.38
C VAL A 107 -5.50 17.23 -3.53
N LEU A 108 -5.02 17.56 -4.71
CA LEU A 108 -3.60 17.77 -4.96
C LEU A 108 -3.04 18.97 -4.20
N ALA A 109 -3.82 20.05 -4.04
CA ALA A 109 -3.45 21.19 -3.20
C ALA A 109 -3.37 20.84 -1.70
N GLY A 110 -3.99 19.76 -1.28
CA GLY A 110 -3.96 19.27 0.10
C GLY A 110 -2.71 18.44 0.45
N ILE A 111 -1.86 18.09 -0.51
CA ILE A 111 -0.65 17.28 -0.23
C ILE A 111 0.35 18.13 0.56
N ASP A 112 0.83 17.60 1.68
CA ASP A 112 1.83 18.24 2.55
C ASP A 112 3.22 17.59 2.42
N GLY A 113 3.27 16.27 2.41
CA GLY A 113 4.54 15.58 2.46
C GLY A 113 4.58 14.30 1.61
N ILE A 114 5.81 13.94 1.26
CA ILE A 114 6.15 12.71 0.56
C ILE A 114 7.30 11.99 1.28
N ALA A 115 7.31 10.68 1.21
CA ALA A 115 8.36 9.84 1.80
C ALA A 115 8.64 8.62 0.93
N ALA A 116 9.85 8.09 1.00
CA ALA A 116 10.11 6.73 0.53
C ALA A 116 9.45 5.74 1.50
N ALA A 117 8.84 4.70 0.96
CA ALA A 117 8.24 3.64 1.75
C ALA A 117 8.53 2.27 1.15
N VAL A 118 8.56 1.25 2.01
CA VAL A 118 8.64 -0.15 1.58
C VAL A 118 7.37 -0.87 2.00
N GLU A 119 6.62 -1.40 1.04
CA GLU A 119 5.54 -2.33 1.34
C GLU A 119 6.08 -3.75 1.41
N ILE A 120 5.61 -4.50 2.41
CA ILE A 120 5.73 -5.95 2.46
C ILE A 120 4.40 -6.53 1.98
N VAL A 121 4.44 -7.13 0.81
CA VAL A 121 3.30 -7.89 0.26
C VAL A 121 3.30 -9.28 0.88
N ALA A 122 2.17 -9.64 1.47
CA ALA A 122 1.95 -10.95 2.07
C ALA A 122 0.49 -11.35 1.88
N SER A 123 0.23 -12.56 1.43
CA SER A 123 -1.12 -13.06 1.17
C SER A 123 -1.61 -14.00 2.27
N ARG A 124 -2.91 -13.89 2.60
CA ARG A 124 -3.59 -14.89 3.46
C ARG A 124 -3.89 -16.17 2.72
N TYR A 125 -3.63 -16.24 1.41
CA TYR A 125 -3.92 -17.42 0.60
C TYR A 125 -2.66 -18.18 0.19
N THR A 126 -2.67 -19.51 0.32
CA THR A 126 -1.55 -20.39 -0.04
C THR A 126 -1.30 -20.41 -1.55
N GLY A 127 -2.36 -20.30 -2.36
CA GLY A 127 -2.30 -20.30 -3.82
C GLY A 127 -1.95 -18.97 -4.48
N TRP A 128 -1.61 -17.92 -3.70
CA TRP A 128 -1.15 -16.66 -4.30
C TRP A 128 0.13 -16.88 -5.12
N PRO A 129 0.28 -16.25 -6.30
CA PRO A 129 -0.57 -15.18 -6.88
C PRO A 129 -1.73 -15.68 -7.76
N GLU A 130 -1.94 -17.00 -7.90
CA GLU A 130 -2.88 -17.60 -8.85
C GLU A 130 -4.33 -17.68 -8.34
N ILE A 131 -4.67 -16.92 -7.31
CA ILE A 131 -6.05 -16.82 -6.81
C ILE A 131 -6.82 -15.70 -7.49
N ASP A 132 -8.14 -15.75 -7.38
CA ASP A 132 -9.03 -14.72 -7.93
C ASP A 132 -8.65 -13.31 -7.48
N ARG A 133 -8.71 -12.33 -8.39
CA ARG A 133 -8.29 -10.94 -8.14
C ARG A 133 -9.18 -10.21 -7.13
N LEU A 134 -10.46 -10.54 -7.07
CA LEU A 134 -11.37 -9.96 -6.10
C LEU A 134 -11.12 -10.55 -4.71
N ALA A 135 -10.73 -11.83 -4.62
CA ALA A 135 -10.27 -12.42 -3.38
C ALA A 135 -8.98 -11.76 -2.87
N GLN A 136 -8.02 -11.45 -3.77
CA GLN A 136 -6.83 -10.67 -3.43
C GLN A 136 -7.18 -9.25 -2.96
N LEU A 137 -8.10 -8.57 -3.64
CA LEU A 137 -8.59 -7.26 -3.24
C LEU A 137 -9.22 -7.32 -1.84
N ALA A 138 -10.06 -8.32 -1.58
CA ALA A 138 -10.68 -8.53 -0.27
C ALA A 138 -9.67 -8.79 0.86
N ASP A 139 -8.52 -9.41 0.55
CA ASP A 139 -7.40 -9.59 1.50
C ASP A 139 -6.54 -8.33 1.66
N LEU A 140 -7.13 -7.14 1.70
CA LEU A 140 -6.44 -5.84 1.75
C LEU A 140 -5.37 -5.71 0.66
N GLN A 141 -5.64 -6.20 -0.55
CA GLN A 141 -4.67 -6.29 -1.66
C GLN A 141 -3.35 -6.94 -1.26
N ASN A 142 -3.42 -8.05 -0.52
CA ASN A 142 -2.25 -8.78 0.00
C ASN A 142 -1.31 -7.93 0.86
N HIS A 143 -1.84 -6.92 1.57
CA HIS A 143 -1.03 -6.11 2.46
C HIS A 143 -0.50 -6.93 3.65
N GLY A 144 0.81 -6.84 3.91
CA GLY A 144 1.49 -7.37 5.09
C GLY A 144 1.84 -6.27 6.06
N ALA A 145 2.79 -5.42 5.71
CA ALA A 145 3.22 -4.26 6.50
C ALA A 145 3.69 -3.13 5.58
N LEU A 146 3.78 -1.92 6.14
CA LEU A 146 4.36 -0.75 5.48
C LEU A 146 5.45 -0.14 6.36
N ILE A 147 6.64 0.05 5.81
CA ILE A 147 7.74 0.76 6.46
C ILE A 147 7.88 2.12 5.78
N VAL A 148 7.86 3.19 6.57
CA VAL A 148 7.81 4.56 6.06
C VAL A 148 9.06 5.31 6.51
N GLY A 149 9.74 5.94 5.55
CA GLY A 149 10.84 6.89 5.78
C GLY A 149 10.34 8.20 6.38
N GLU A 150 11.26 9.11 6.65
CA GLU A 150 10.91 10.45 7.09
C GLU A 150 10.20 11.23 5.98
N PHE A 151 9.11 11.92 6.34
CA PHE A 151 8.39 12.76 5.39
C PHE A 151 9.17 14.05 5.09
N THR A 152 9.35 14.28 3.80
CA THR A 152 9.87 15.54 3.24
C THR A 152 8.71 16.38 2.74
N ARG A 153 8.85 17.71 2.79
CA ARG A 153 7.83 18.62 2.26
C ARG A 153 7.53 18.31 0.79
N TYR A 154 6.26 18.23 0.45
CA TYR A 154 5.82 18.03 -0.93
C TYR A 154 6.32 19.13 -1.86
N ARG A 155 6.78 18.75 -3.06
CA ARG A 155 7.17 19.63 -4.15
C ARG A 155 6.50 19.18 -5.45
N THR A 156 5.94 20.10 -6.16
CA THR A 156 5.23 19.81 -7.42
C THR A 156 6.17 19.39 -8.56
N ASP A 157 7.43 19.80 -8.50
CA ASP A 157 8.50 19.52 -9.46
C ASP A 157 9.26 18.21 -9.18
N PHE A 158 8.87 17.45 -8.14
CA PHE A 158 9.45 16.14 -7.87
C PHE A 158 9.15 15.17 -9.04
N PRO A 159 10.12 14.35 -9.49
CA PRO A 159 9.98 13.51 -10.68
C PRO A 159 9.15 12.23 -10.40
N PHE A 160 7.87 12.38 -10.05
CA PHE A 160 6.99 11.28 -9.63
C PHE A 160 6.84 10.14 -10.66
N VAL A 161 6.97 10.42 -11.96
CA VAL A 161 6.78 9.39 -13.00
C VAL A 161 7.96 8.43 -13.07
N ALA A 162 9.18 8.96 -12.95
CA ALA A 162 10.41 8.19 -13.08
C ALA A 162 11.51 8.78 -12.18
N PRO A 163 11.39 8.65 -10.85
CA PRO A 163 12.44 9.11 -9.94
C PRO A 163 13.68 8.22 -10.07
N ALA A 164 14.86 8.81 -9.90
CA ALA A 164 16.06 8.02 -9.69
C ALA A 164 15.96 7.33 -8.32
N LEU A 165 16.20 6.03 -8.27
CA LEU A 165 16.10 5.25 -7.04
C LEU A 165 17.03 4.04 -7.03
N GLN A 166 17.25 3.50 -5.84
CA GLN A 166 18.05 2.30 -5.59
C GLN A 166 17.33 1.41 -4.57
N LEU A 167 17.43 0.11 -4.74
CA LEU A 167 16.92 -0.88 -3.80
C LEU A 167 17.99 -1.94 -3.59
N HIS A 168 18.51 -2.04 -2.37
CA HIS A 168 19.54 -3.00 -2.02
C HIS A 168 19.07 -3.96 -0.94
N PHE A 169 19.40 -5.23 -1.10
CA PHE A 169 19.22 -6.23 -0.05
C PHE A 169 20.60 -6.84 0.27
N GLU A 170 20.99 -6.81 1.56
CA GLU A 170 22.35 -7.21 2.00
C GLU A 170 23.46 -6.54 1.18
N GLY A 171 23.29 -5.24 0.87
CA GLY A 171 24.24 -4.44 0.11
C GLY A 171 24.28 -4.74 -1.40
N ARG A 172 23.45 -5.64 -1.91
CA ARG A 172 23.37 -5.99 -3.34
C ARG A 172 22.20 -5.28 -3.98
N ASP A 173 22.40 -4.71 -5.16
CA ASP A 173 21.29 -4.18 -5.97
C ASP A 173 20.33 -5.32 -6.35
N VAL A 174 19.05 -5.09 -6.11
CA VAL A 174 17.95 -6.05 -6.38
C VAL A 174 16.95 -5.52 -7.41
N LEU A 175 17.29 -4.44 -8.10
CA LEU A 175 16.47 -3.93 -9.20
C LEU A 175 16.66 -4.83 -10.43
N HIS A 176 15.55 -5.33 -10.96
CA HIS A 176 15.56 -6.15 -12.18
C HIS A 176 15.20 -5.37 -13.44
N ASN A 177 14.52 -4.23 -13.29
CA ASN A 177 14.03 -3.40 -14.39
C ASN A 177 14.23 -1.92 -14.08
N ALA A 178 14.14 -1.09 -15.11
CA ALA A 178 14.11 0.36 -14.92
C ALA A 178 12.90 0.76 -14.05
N PRO A 179 13.11 1.57 -13.00
CA PRO A 179 12.06 1.96 -12.09
C PRO A 179 10.93 2.72 -12.79
N SER A 180 9.71 2.31 -12.54
CA SER A 180 8.53 3.01 -13.07
C SER A 180 7.28 2.65 -12.29
N ASN A 181 6.41 3.62 -12.05
CA ASN A 181 5.11 3.33 -11.46
C ASN A 181 4.12 2.90 -12.57
N PRO A 182 3.44 1.75 -12.44
CA PRO A 182 2.48 1.30 -13.45
C PRO A 182 1.35 2.30 -13.70
N ALA A 183 0.95 3.08 -12.69
CA ALA A 183 -0.09 4.10 -12.81
C ALA A 183 0.37 5.35 -13.57
N GLY A 184 1.65 5.46 -13.95
CA GLY A 184 2.27 6.68 -14.47
C GLY A 184 2.52 7.68 -13.34
N ASP A 185 1.92 8.86 -13.40
CA ASP A 185 1.97 9.81 -12.28
C ASP A 185 1.09 9.32 -11.12
N PRO A 186 1.67 8.90 -9.99
CA PRO A 186 0.90 8.32 -8.89
C PRO A 186 -0.05 9.32 -8.23
N ARG A 187 0.17 10.63 -8.38
CA ARG A 187 -0.70 11.66 -7.80
C ARG A 187 -2.13 11.56 -8.31
N ARG A 188 -2.34 11.02 -9.53
CA ARG A 188 -3.68 10.81 -10.08
C ARG A 188 -4.54 9.83 -9.28
N LEU A 189 -3.92 9.02 -8.44
CA LEU A 189 -4.60 8.03 -7.60
C LEU A 189 -5.23 8.66 -6.35
N LEU A 190 -4.70 9.80 -5.90
CA LEU A 190 -5.12 10.45 -4.65
C LEU A 190 -6.55 10.99 -4.70
N PRO A 191 -7.02 11.66 -5.78
CA PRO A 191 -8.42 12.08 -5.91
C PRO A 191 -9.40 10.91 -5.86
N TRP A 192 -9.06 9.79 -6.50
CA TRP A 192 -9.87 8.59 -6.41
C TRP A 192 -9.98 8.11 -4.95
N LEU A 193 -8.87 8.03 -4.22
CA LEU A 193 -8.85 7.61 -2.83
C LEU A 193 -9.73 8.51 -1.96
N VAL A 194 -9.51 9.83 -2.04
CA VAL A 194 -10.29 10.78 -1.24
C VAL A 194 -11.78 10.63 -1.51
N ASN A 195 -12.19 10.55 -2.78
CA ASN A 195 -13.58 10.38 -3.15
C ASN A 195 -14.13 8.99 -2.80
N HIS A 196 -13.31 7.93 -2.89
CA HIS A 196 -13.71 6.60 -2.44
C HIS A 196 -14.01 6.59 -0.94
N CYS A 197 -13.13 7.15 -0.12
CA CYS A 197 -13.33 7.23 1.33
C CYS A 197 -14.51 8.13 1.71
N THR A 198 -14.54 9.36 1.20
CA THR A 198 -15.49 10.39 1.66
C THR A 198 -16.89 10.19 1.13
N ARG A 199 -17.05 9.73 -0.12
CA ARG A 199 -18.38 9.57 -0.75
C ARG A 199 -18.92 8.16 -0.61
N LYS A 200 -18.09 7.15 -0.88
CA LYS A 200 -18.54 5.75 -0.93
C LYS A 200 -18.53 5.11 0.44
N LEU A 201 -17.44 5.26 1.18
CA LEU A 201 -17.29 4.65 2.49
C LEU A 201 -17.79 5.54 3.62
N ARG A 202 -18.05 6.81 3.37
CA ARG A 202 -18.53 7.79 4.34
C ARG A 202 -17.58 7.96 5.54
N ILE A 203 -16.28 7.83 5.30
CA ILE A 203 -15.21 8.06 6.28
C ILE A 203 -14.34 9.23 5.86
N ALA A 204 -13.81 9.96 6.83
CA ALA A 204 -12.89 11.05 6.56
C ALA A 204 -11.49 10.53 6.22
N VAL A 205 -10.79 11.23 5.31
CA VAL A 205 -9.35 11.07 5.11
C VAL A 205 -8.63 12.08 5.99
N THR A 206 -7.71 11.62 6.82
CA THR A 206 -7.09 12.46 7.85
C THR A 206 -5.59 12.70 7.60
N PRO A 207 -5.00 13.78 8.15
CA PRO A 207 -3.57 14.09 7.98
C PRO A 207 -2.62 13.02 8.55
N GLU A 208 -3.10 12.21 9.50
CA GLU A 208 -2.33 11.14 10.13
C GLU A 208 -2.16 9.92 9.21
N TRP A 209 -2.97 9.82 8.16
CA TRP A 209 -2.90 8.69 7.25
C TRP A 209 -1.70 8.75 6.33
N VAL A 210 -1.06 7.59 6.18
CA VAL A 210 -0.02 7.36 5.17
C VAL A 210 -0.68 6.73 3.94
N ILE A 211 -0.42 7.29 2.75
CA ILE A 211 -1.01 6.80 1.50
C ILE A 211 0.11 6.36 0.59
N THR A 212 0.18 5.07 0.23
CA THR A 212 1.10 4.55 -0.77
C THR A 212 0.44 4.43 -2.13
N THR A 213 1.23 4.49 -3.20
CA THR A 213 0.71 4.71 -4.55
C THR A 213 1.24 3.73 -5.59
N GLY A 214 1.66 2.56 -5.14
CA GLY A 214 2.16 1.47 -5.98
C GLY A 214 3.66 1.49 -6.21
N SER A 215 4.17 0.32 -6.50
CA SER A 215 5.60 0.02 -6.61
C SER A 215 6.26 0.69 -7.80
N TYR A 216 7.50 1.15 -7.59
CA TYR A 216 8.42 1.57 -8.66
C TYR A 216 9.38 0.47 -9.08
N THR A 217 9.53 -0.58 -8.27
CA THR A 217 10.55 -1.62 -8.44
C THR A 217 9.99 -2.98 -8.84
N GLY A 218 8.67 -3.15 -8.73
CA GLY A 218 8.08 -4.47 -8.65
C GLY A 218 8.45 -5.17 -7.34
N MET A 219 8.07 -6.44 -7.21
CA MET A 219 8.29 -7.21 -5.99
C MET A 219 9.65 -7.93 -6.03
N PHE A 220 10.46 -7.68 -5.02
CA PHE A 220 11.63 -8.49 -4.70
C PHE A 220 11.28 -9.49 -3.59
N PHE A 221 11.63 -10.76 -3.76
CA PHE A 221 11.36 -11.81 -2.78
C PHE A 221 12.68 -12.27 -2.15
N PRO A 222 13.01 -11.84 -0.90
CA PRO A 222 14.21 -12.30 -0.22
C PRO A 222 14.11 -13.77 0.16
N GLU A 223 15.12 -14.56 -0.16
CA GLU A 223 15.19 -15.98 0.22
C GLU A 223 15.59 -16.17 1.68
N THR A 224 16.33 -15.21 2.23
CA THR A 224 16.91 -15.26 3.58
C THR A 224 16.46 -14.06 4.41
N ALA A 225 16.71 -14.11 5.71
CA ALA A 225 16.75 -12.93 6.56
C ALA A 225 17.84 -11.96 6.05
N GLY A 226 17.66 -10.66 6.27
CA GLY A 226 18.61 -9.65 5.81
C GLY A 226 18.10 -8.24 5.95
N GLU A 227 18.91 -7.27 5.55
CA GLU A 227 18.62 -5.85 5.57
C GLU A 227 18.28 -5.33 4.18
N LEU A 228 17.12 -4.65 4.05
CA LEU A 228 16.73 -3.90 2.87
C LEU A 228 17.01 -2.41 3.09
N SER A 229 17.59 -1.76 2.09
CA SER A 229 17.74 -0.31 2.02
C SER A 229 17.14 0.20 0.71
N GLY A 230 16.14 1.07 0.81
CA GLY A 230 15.51 1.77 -0.31
C GLY A 230 15.87 3.26 -0.30
N HIS A 231 16.27 3.78 -1.45
CA HIS A 231 16.57 5.19 -1.64
C HIS A 231 15.87 5.72 -2.87
N ILE A 232 15.22 6.86 -2.74
CA ILE A 232 14.64 7.63 -3.85
C ILE A 232 15.26 9.03 -3.77
N ASP A 233 15.86 9.50 -4.85
CA ASP A 233 16.57 10.78 -4.87
C ASP A 233 15.66 11.94 -4.44
N GLY A 234 16.14 12.72 -3.47
CA GLY A 234 15.40 13.83 -2.88
C GLY A 234 14.46 13.45 -1.73
N LEU A 235 14.42 12.17 -1.32
CA LEU A 235 13.73 11.69 -0.13
C LEU A 235 14.71 11.09 0.87
N ALA A 236 14.31 11.05 2.14
CA ALA A 236 15.07 10.31 3.16
C ALA A 236 15.03 8.80 2.85
N PRO A 237 16.12 8.05 3.13
CA PRO A 237 16.15 6.61 2.89
C PRO A 237 15.17 5.86 3.81
N VAL A 238 14.74 4.70 3.35
CA VAL A 238 13.91 3.77 4.12
C VAL A 238 14.62 2.44 4.27
N ASN A 239 14.71 1.94 5.51
CA ASN A 239 15.41 0.71 5.86
C ASN A 239 14.49 -0.26 6.60
N LEU A 240 14.71 -1.55 6.38
CA LEU A 240 14.00 -2.65 7.00
C LEU A 240 14.96 -3.80 7.29
N VAL A 241 14.85 -4.41 8.45
CA VAL A 241 15.53 -5.69 8.78
C VAL A 241 14.49 -6.80 8.86
N LEU A 242 14.61 -7.80 7.99
CA LEU A 242 13.88 -9.07 8.09
C LEU A 242 14.72 -10.09 8.84
N ARG A 243 14.12 -10.70 9.89
CA ARG A 243 14.76 -11.75 10.72
C ARG A 243 14.14 -13.11 10.47
#